data_d70673cec90ee18ba63f0caaa873cbec
#
_entry.id   d70673cec90ee18ba63f0caaa873cbec
#
_cell.length_a   1.000
_cell.length_b   1.000
_cell.length_c   1.000
_cell.angle_alpha   90.00
_cell.angle_beta   90.00
_cell.angle_gamma   90.00
#
_symmetry.space_group_name_H-M   'P 1'
#
loop_
_entity.id
_entity.type
_entity.pdbx_description
1 polymer ?
#
loop_
_entity_poly.entity_id
_entity_poly.type
_entity_poly.pdbx_seq_one_letter_code
_entity_poly.pdbx_strand_id
1 'polypeptide(L)'
;MLREEVLSLLSEASSRGWLMEPQAKEVFRLAGLDVTRFLWTEKIQEAARFASEIGYPVVAKVVSPEVIHKSDVSGVVLGISNDKQLGEAFKAMSTIRGFQGVIVEETVRGTELILGMKLDKQFGPIIMLGTGGTAVEIYKDVAIRMAPLREQDIESMLTSLKARPLLEGYRGAEPISVEALKTMLLAFSSLVMEFENKVESIDLNPVICNASRCVITDARIMLAGR
;
A
#
# COMPACT_ATOMS: atom_id res chain seq x y z
N MET A 1 -15.94 -7.04 -13.17
CA MET A 1 -17.01 -6.57 -12.22
C MET A 1 -16.49 -6.77 -10.81
N LEU A 2 -16.55 -5.75 -9.96
CA LEU A 2 -16.11 -5.82 -8.56
C LEU A 2 -16.81 -6.95 -7.81
N ARG A 3 -16.06 -7.67 -6.97
CA ARG A 3 -16.61 -8.71 -6.09
C ARG A 3 -17.55 -8.08 -5.06
N GLU A 4 -18.55 -8.82 -4.61
CA GLU A 4 -19.51 -8.33 -3.61
C GLU A 4 -18.83 -7.87 -2.32
N GLU A 5 -17.77 -8.58 -1.89
CA GLU A 5 -16.98 -8.22 -0.72
C GLU A 5 -16.32 -6.83 -0.87
N VAL A 6 -15.80 -6.52 -2.06
CA VAL A 6 -15.22 -5.19 -2.34
C VAL A 6 -16.30 -4.11 -2.26
N LEU A 7 -17.47 -4.36 -2.85
CA LEU A 7 -18.58 -3.41 -2.79
C LEU A 7 -19.06 -3.18 -1.35
N SER A 8 -19.09 -4.21 -0.50
CA SER A 8 -19.40 -4.11 0.93
C SER A 8 -18.39 -3.18 1.64
N LEU A 9 -17.09 -3.41 1.45
CA LEU A 9 -16.03 -2.57 2.05
C LEU A 9 -16.15 -1.10 1.64
N LEU A 10 -16.43 -0.81 0.35
CA LEU A 10 -16.65 0.55 -0.13
C LEU A 10 -17.90 1.19 0.50
N SER A 11 -18.98 0.41 0.63
CA SER A 11 -20.24 0.87 1.23
C SER A 11 -20.08 1.21 2.71
N GLU A 12 -19.42 0.34 3.50
CA GLU A 12 -19.13 0.56 4.92
C GLU A 12 -18.27 1.82 5.15
N ALA A 13 -17.38 2.13 4.23
CA ALA A 13 -16.51 3.30 4.32
C ALA A 13 -17.17 4.59 3.81
N SER A 14 -18.35 4.52 3.21
CA SER A 14 -19.01 5.65 2.51
C SER A 14 -19.25 6.88 3.39
N SER A 15 -19.60 6.67 4.66
CA SER A 15 -19.82 7.77 5.62
C SER A 15 -18.53 8.49 6.02
N ARG A 16 -17.39 7.77 5.99
CA ARG A 16 -16.08 8.31 6.33
C ARG A 16 -15.37 8.92 5.12
N GLY A 17 -15.74 8.49 3.90
CA GLY A 17 -15.15 8.96 2.65
C GLY A 17 -13.82 8.28 2.28
N TRP A 18 -13.33 7.33 3.07
CA TRP A 18 -12.07 6.60 2.81
C TRP A 18 -12.03 5.25 3.53
N LEU A 19 -11.25 4.31 3.01
CA LEU A 19 -11.02 3.01 3.62
C LEU A 19 -9.82 3.07 4.57
N MET A 20 -9.97 2.51 5.77
CA MET A 20 -8.83 2.27 6.65
C MET A 20 -7.87 1.27 6.00
N GLU A 21 -6.58 1.34 6.34
CA GLU A 21 -5.52 0.53 5.71
C GLU A 21 -5.86 -0.98 5.65
N PRO A 22 -6.35 -1.64 6.73
CA PRO A 22 -6.71 -3.07 6.64
C PRO A 22 -7.80 -3.33 5.60
N GLN A 23 -8.80 -2.45 5.51
CA GLN A 23 -9.86 -2.54 4.52
C GLN A 23 -9.34 -2.32 3.09
N ALA A 24 -8.47 -1.32 2.91
CA ALA A 24 -7.84 -1.05 1.62
C ALA A 24 -6.96 -2.23 1.16
N LYS A 25 -6.13 -2.79 2.05
CA LYS A 25 -5.32 -3.99 1.75
C LYS A 25 -6.20 -5.19 1.37
N GLU A 26 -7.33 -5.37 2.05
CA GLU A 26 -8.26 -6.45 1.71
C GLU A 26 -8.86 -6.28 0.32
N VAL A 27 -9.19 -5.07 -0.11
CA VAL A 27 -9.62 -4.78 -1.49
C VAL A 27 -8.56 -5.24 -2.50
N PHE A 28 -7.28 -4.88 -2.28
CA PHE A 28 -6.20 -5.28 -3.18
C PHE A 28 -5.98 -6.79 -3.17
N ARG A 29 -6.01 -7.43 -2.00
CA ARG A 29 -5.89 -8.89 -1.87
C ARG A 29 -7.00 -9.62 -2.64
N LEU A 30 -8.26 -9.17 -2.52
CA LEU A 30 -9.40 -9.71 -3.26
C LEU A 30 -9.26 -9.53 -4.77
N ALA A 31 -8.58 -8.48 -5.21
CA ALA A 31 -8.26 -8.23 -6.61
C ALA A 31 -7.03 -9.00 -7.12
N GLY A 32 -6.38 -9.81 -6.26
CA GLY A 32 -5.23 -10.63 -6.64
C GLY A 32 -3.89 -9.90 -6.64
N LEU A 33 -3.81 -8.69 -6.03
CA LEU A 33 -2.55 -8.01 -5.81
C LEU A 33 -1.88 -8.53 -4.53
N ASP A 34 -0.55 -8.58 -4.54
CA ASP A 34 0.23 -9.02 -3.37
C ASP A 34 0.27 -7.90 -2.32
N VAL A 35 -0.18 -8.22 -1.11
CA VAL A 35 -0.13 -7.36 0.07
C VAL A 35 0.68 -8.06 1.16
N THR A 36 1.27 -7.33 2.09
CA THR A 36 1.93 -7.93 3.25
C THR A 36 1.01 -8.90 3.98
N ARG A 37 1.55 -9.98 4.52
CA ARG A 37 0.82 -10.79 5.51
C ARG A 37 0.59 -9.92 6.74
N PHE A 38 -0.66 -9.71 7.13
CA PHE A 38 -1.00 -8.84 8.24
C PHE A 38 -2.18 -9.38 9.06
N LEU A 39 -2.22 -8.95 10.31
CA LEU A 39 -3.38 -9.12 11.21
C LEU A 39 -3.77 -7.73 11.75
N TRP A 40 -5.04 -7.41 11.69
CA TRP A 40 -5.62 -6.27 12.40
C TRP A 40 -6.34 -6.78 13.65
N THR A 41 -5.95 -6.28 14.82
CA THR A 41 -6.51 -6.72 16.11
C THR A 41 -6.44 -5.62 17.17
N GLU A 42 -7.38 -5.66 18.11
CA GLU A 42 -7.40 -4.84 19.32
C GLU A 42 -6.74 -5.57 20.52
N LYS A 43 -6.26 -6.82 20.34
CA LYS A 43 -5.76 -7.67 21.40
C LYS A 43 -4.28 -7.97 21.22
N ILE A 44 -3.48 -7.55 22.19
CA ILE A 44 -2.02 -7.78 22.17
C ILE A 44 -1.65 -9.27 22.10
N GLN A 45 -2.45 -10.16 22.71
CA GLN A 45 -2.18 -11.60 22.68
C GLN A 45 -2.32 -12.19 21.26
N GLU A 46 -3.31 -11.71 20.49
CA GLU A 46 -3.48 -12.10 19.10
C GLU A 46 -2.34 -11.54 18.22
N ALA A 47 -1.96 -10.27 18.48
CA ALA A 47 -0.84 -9.61 17.81
C ALA A 47 0.47 -10.38 18.03
N ALA A 48 0.80 -10.77 19.29
CA ALA A 48 2.02 -11.51 19.61
C ALA A 48 2.02 -12.91 18.99
N ARG A 49 0.89 -13.62 19.03
CA ARG A 49 0.77 -14.93 18.38
C ARG A 49 1.02 -14.84 16.89
N PHE A 50 0.38 -13.89 16.20
CA PHE A 50 0.57 -13.68 14.78
C PHE A 50 2.00 -13.26 14.44
N ALA A 51 2.62 -12.36 15.21
CA ALA A 51 4.00 -11.96 15.03
C ALA A 51 4.97 -13.14 15.15
N SER A 52 4.72 -14.05 16.11
CA SER A 52 5.50 -15.29 16.26
C SER A 52 5.30 -16.25 15.07
N GLU A 53 4.08 -16.30 14.50
CA GLU A 53 3.75 -17.14 13.34
C GLU A 53 4.46 -16.66 12.06
N ILE A 54 4.41 -15.34 11.79
CA ILE A 54 5.03 -14.76 10.59
C ILE A 54 6.54 -14.56 10.71
N GLY A 55 7.07 -14.56 11.94
CA GLY A 55 8.48 -14.36 12.29
C GLY A 55 8.86 -12.88 12.45
N TYR A 56 9.67 -12.63 13.49
CA TYR A 56 10.27 -11.31 13.70
C TYR A 56 11.44 -11.06 12.73
N PRO A 57 11.75 -9.81 12.36
CA PRO A 57 11.10 -8.58 12.80
C PRO A 57 9.78 -8.32 12.11
N VAL A 58 8.85 -7.64 12.81
CA VAL A 58 7.55 -7.22 12.28
C VAL A 58 7.40 -5.70 12.32
N VAL A 59 6.36 -5.20 11.66
CA VAL A 59 5.91 -3.81 11.69
C VAL A 59 4.59 -3.73 12.43
N ALA A 60 4.41 -2.69 13.26
CA ALA A 60 3.13 -2.37 13.86
C ALA A 60 2.64 -0.99 13.39
N LYS A 61 1.35 -0.90 13.07
CA LYS A 61 0.70 0.34 12.62
C LYS A 61 -0.63 0.54 13.33
N VAL A 62 -0.88 1.75 13.82
CA VAL A 62 -2.18 2.09 14.41
C VAL A 62 -3.28 2.10 13.37
N VAL A 63 -4.46 1.63 13.75
CA VAL A 63 -5.70 1.80 12.99
C VAL A 63 -6.60 2.78 13.74
N SER A 64 -6.89 3.91 13.11
CA SER A 64 -7.78 4.93 13.64
C SER A 64 -8.47 5.69 12.50
N PRO A 65 -9.78 5.89 12.55
CA PRO A 65 -10.51 6.71 11.58
C PRO A 65 -10.18 8.21 11.69
N GLU A 66 -9.54 8.64 12.79
CA GLU A 66 -9.16 10.02 13.04
C GLU A 66 -7.72 10.32 12.65
N VAL A 67 -6.95 9.30 12.24
CA VAL A 67 -5.53 9.40 11.86
C VAL A 67 -5.35 9.02 10.40
N ILE A 68 -5.16 10.02 9.55
CA ILE A 68 -4.88 9.81 8.12
C ILE A 68 -3.38 9.56 7.89
N HIS A 69 -2.51 10.33 8.56
CA HIS A 69 -1.06 10.21 8.49
C HIS A 69 -0.51 9.62 9.78
N LYS A 70 -0.27 8.31 9.78
CA LYS A 70 0.16 7.56 10.99
C LYS A 70 1.52 8.01 11.52
N SER A 71 2.42 8.44 10.62
CA SER A 71 3.77 8.92 10.98
C SER A 71 3.73 10.17 11.86
N ASP A 72 2.74 11.05 11.68
CA ASP A 72 2.62 12.31 12.42
C ASP A 72 2.31 12.10 13.92
N VAL A 73 1.76 10.93 14.25
CA VAL A 73 1.34 10.57 15.61
C VAL A 73 2.17 9.42 16.19
N SER A 74 3.34 9.13 15.61
CA SER A 74 4.15 7.96 15.97
C SER A 74 3.36 6.63 15.86
N GLY A 75 2.41 6.58 14.95
CA GLY A 75 1.50 5.45 14.74
C GLY A 75 2.09 4.31 13.89
N VAL A 76 3.39 4.35 13.57
CA VAL A 76 4.12 3.30 12.85
C VAL A 76 5.41 2.99 13.59
N VAL A 77 5.64 1.70 13.89
CA VAL A 77 6.88 1.20 14.51
C VAL A 77 7.44 0.09 13.64
N LEU A 78 8.64 0.31 13.11
CA LEU A 78 9.37 -0.63 12.26
C LEU A 78 10.38 -1.44 13.10
N GLY A 79 10.74 -2.64 12.60
CA GLY A 79 11.85 -3.42 13.16
C GLY A 79 11.59 -3.99 14.54
N ILE A 80 10.35 -4.21 14.91
CA ILE A 80 9.97 -4.88 16.17
C ILE A 80 10.52 -6.30 16.15
N SER A 81 11.41 -6.63 17.09
CA SER A 81 12.20 -7.86 17.07
C SER A 81 11.74 -8.91 18.09
N ASN A 82 10.79 -8.58 18.98
CA ASN A 82 10.29 -9.47 20.02
C ASN A 82 8.97 -8.99 20.62
N ASP A 83 8.31 -9.88 21.40
CA ASP A 83 7.02 -9.62 22.04
C ASP A 83 7.04 -8.42 22.99
N LYS A 84 8.17 -8.17 23.69
CA LYS A 84 8.28 -7.01 24.58
C LYS A 84 8.16 -5.70 23.81
N GLN A 85 8.93 -5.55 22.74
CA GLN A 85 8.86 -4.35 21.88
C GLN A 85 7.48 -4.21 21.24
N LEU A 86 6.86 -5.32 20.81
CA LEU A 86 5.49 -5.31 20.29
C LEU A 86 4.49 -4.83 21.33
N GLY A 87 4.60 -5.30 22.57
CA GLY A 87 3.75 -4.87 23.69
C GLY A 87 3.90 -3.39 24.01
N GLU A 88 5.14 -2.87 23.99
CA GLU A 88 5.42 -1.44 24.19
C GLU A 88 4.80 -0.58 23.07
N ALA A 89 4.98 -0.98 21.80
CA ALA A 89 4.38 -0.32 20.65
C ALA A 89 2.84 -0.34 20.70
N PHE A 90 2.26 -1.50 20.98
CA PHE A 90 0.81 -1.67 21.09
C PHE A 90 0.22 -0.77 22.20
N LYS A 91 0.86 -0.74 23.36
CA LYS A 91 0.45 0.13 24.47
C LYS A 91 0.52 1.61 24.12
N ALA A 92 1.58 2.05 23.43
CA ALA A 92 1.70 3.43 22.97
C ALA A 92 0.60 3.77 21.95
N MET A 93 0.37 2.89 20.96
CA MET A 93 -0.66 3.10 19.93
C MET A 93 -2.08 3.10 20.50
N SER A 94 -2.34 2.33 21.57
CA SER A 94 -3.67 2.29 22.21
C SER A 94 -4.11 3.60 22.86
N THR A 95 -3.19 4.55 23.04
CA THR A 95 -3.49 5.91 23.55
C THR A 95 -3.80 6.91 22.44
N ILE A 96 -3.63 6.52 21.18
CA ILE A 96 -3.90 7.40 20.04
C ILE A 96 -5.42 7.57 19.89
N ARG A 97 -5.83 8.80 19.62
CA ARG A 97 -7.25 9.16 19.48
C ARG A 97 -7.94 8.32 18.39
N GLY A 98 -9.13 7.83 18.68
CA GLY A 98 -9.90 7.00 17.75
C GLY A 98 -9.31 5.60 17.51
N PHE A 99 -8.46 5.09 18.43
CA PHE A 99 -7.87 3.76 18.32
C PHE A 99 -8.91 2.68 18.05
N GLN A 100 -8.69 1.89 17.00
CA GLN A 100 -9.49 0.72 16.61
C GLN A 100 -8.63 -0.52 16.40
N GLY A 101 -7.46 -0.57 17.02
CA GLY A 101 -6.54 -1.70 16.95
C GLY A 101 -5.21 -1.36 16.29
N VAL A 102 -4.41 -2.40 16.11
CA VAL A 102 -3.08 -2.35 15.50
C VAL A 102 -3.05 -3.36 14.35
N ILE A 103 -2.47 -2.94 13.21
CA ILE A 103 -1.99 -3.87 12.20
C ILE A 103 -0.62 -4.35 12.65
N VAL A 104 -0.42 -5.66 12.72
CA VAL A 104 0.89 -6.30 12.79
C VAL A 104 1.15 -6.97 11.45
N GLU A 105 2.31 -6.72 10.85
CA GLU A 105 2.60 -7.23 9.51
C GLU A 105 4.06 -7.64 9.33
N GLU A 106 4.29 -8.48 8.32
CA GLU A 106 5.64 -8.90 7.93
C GLU A 106 6.49 -7.71 7.49
N THR A 107 7.79 -7.79 7.77
CA THR A 107 8.77 -6.85 7.23
C THR A 107 9.20 -7.30 5.83
N VAL A 108 8.97 -6.47 4.83
CA VAL A 108 9.45 -6.70 3.46
C VAL A 108 10.64 -5.77 3.18
N ARG A 109 11.64 -6.28 2.48
CA ARG A 109 12.82 -5.49 2.06
C ARG A 109 12.91 -5.46 0.53
N GLY A 110 13.31 -4.33 -0.01
CA GLY A 110 13.47 -4.13 -1.45
C GLY A 110 13.50 -2.66 -1.82
N THR A 111 13.34 -2.37 -3.09
CA THR A 111 13.22 -1.03 -3.63
C THR A 111 11.79 -0.51 -3.39
N GLU A 112 11.70 0.68 -2.82
CA GLU A 112 10.42 1.34 -2.56
C GLU A 112 9.93 2.05 -3.82
N LEU A 113 8.69 1.77 -4.20
CA LEU A 113 7.97 2.45 -5.27
C LEU A 113 6.68 3.07 -4.72
N ILE A 114 6.19 4.07 -5.45
CA ILE A 114 4.86 4.64 -5.23
C ILE A 114 3.99 4.27 -6.42
N LEU A 115 2.82 3.74 -6.13
CA LEU A 115 1.80 3.47 -7.14
C LEU A 115 0.51 4.16 -6.71
N GLY A 116 0.01 5.04 -7.57
CA GLY A 116 -1.19 5.81 -7.28
C GLY A 116 -2.19 5.80 -8.43
N MET A 117 -3.43 6.13 -8.10
CA MET A 117 -4.47 6.45 -9.07
C MET A 117 -5.19 7.73 -8.63
N LYS A 118 -5.56 8.54 -9.60
CA LYS A 118 -6.48 9.66 -9.39
C LYS A 118 -7.52 9.68 -10.51
N LEU A 119 -8.78 9.89 -10.13
CA LEU A 119 -9.84 10.12 -11.10
C LEU A 119 -9.77 11.56 -11.59
N ASP A 120 -9.35 11.75 -12.85
CA ASP A 120 -9.34 13.04 -13.51
C ASP A 120 -10.69 13.28 -14.21
N LYS A 121 -11.20 14.52 -14.12
CA LYS A 121 -12.51 14.87 -14.67
C LYS A 121 -12.56 14.86 -16.21
N GLN A 122 -11.41 15.03 -16.84
CA GLN A 122 -11.31 15.10 -18.32
C GLN A 122 -10.81 13.79 -18.90
N PHE A 123 -9.82 13.16 -18.27
CA PHE A 123 -9.12 11.99 -18.78
C PHE A 123 -9.58 10.66 -18.17
N GLY A 124 -10.47 10.69 -17.17
CA GLY A 124 -10.83 9.50 -16.41
C GLY A 124 -9.73 9.08 -15.43
N PRO A 125 -9.62 7.81 -15.08
CA PRO A 125 -8.61 7.37 -14.12
C PRO A 125 -7.22 7.44 -14.73
N ILE A 126 -6.30 8.13 -14.02
CA ILE A 126 -4.88 8.22 -14.34
C ILE A 126 -4.08 7.43 -13.31
N ILE A 127 -3.09 6.69 -13.76
CA ILE A 127 -2.21 5.87 -12.93
C ILE A 127 -0.82 6.50 -12.92
N MET A 128 -0.24 6.61 -11.72
CA MET A 128 1.08 7.13 -11.45
C MET A 128 1.98 6.02 -10.90
N LEU A 129 3.16 5.86 -11.45
CA LEU A 129 4.25 5.06 -10.91
C LEU A 129 5.43 5.98 -10.64
N GLY A 130 6.04 5.88 -9.47
CA GLY A 130 7.24 6.62 -9.09
C GLY A 130 8.16 5.82 -8.18
N THR A 131 9.36 6.34 -7.97
CA THR A 131 10.26 5.80 -6.95
C THR A 131 9.84 6.28 -5.57
N GLY A 132 9.87 5.39 -4.57
CA GLY A 132 9.54 5.70 -3.17
C GLY A 132 10.70 6.33 -2.41
N GLY A 133 10.46 6.61 -1.14
CA GLY A 133 11.45 7.19 -0.22
C GLY A 133 11.54 8.71 -0.29
N THR A 134 12.37 9.31 0.57
CA THR A 134 12.52 10.77 0.73
C THR A 134 12.97 11.51 -0.54
N ALA A 135 13.57 10.80 -1.49
CA ALA A 135 14.01 11.38 -2.76
C ALA A 135 12.85 11.78 -3.68
N VAL A 136 11.69 11.15 -3.57
CA VAL A 136 10.53 11.42 -4.44
C VAL A 136 9.96 12.80 -4.22
N GLU A 137 9.90 13.24 -2.96
CA GLU A 137 9.40 14.57 -2.61
C GLU A 137 10.25 15.69 -3.25
N ILE A 138 11.53 15.42 -3.46
CA ILE A 138 12.48 16.37 -4.01
C ILE A 138 12.56 16.28 -5.54
N TYR A 139 12.69 15.09 -6.09
CA TYR A 139 12.99 14.88 -7.53
C TYR A 139 11.77 14.64 -8.40
N LYS A 140 10.59 14.31 -7.80
CA LYS A 140 9.33 14.04 -8.50
C LYS A 140 9.50 13.10 -9.69
N ASP A 141 10.26 12.01 -9.49
CA ASP A 141 10.53 11.01 -10.52
C ASP A 141 9.32 10.09 -10.66
N VAL A 142 8.37 10.52 -11.46
CA VAL A 142 7.09 9.85 -11.66
C VAL A 142 6.75 9.73 -13.15
N ALA A 143 6.09 8.65 -13.50
CA ALA A 143 5.49 8.41 -14.81
C ALA A 143 3.98 8.31 -14.66
N ILE A 144 3.22 8.94 -15.55
CA ILE A 144 1.76 8.98 -15.50
C ILE A 144 1.20 8.48 -16.82
N ARG A 145 0.17 7.61 -16.76
CA ARG A 145 -0.59 7.12 -17.93
C ARG A 145 -2.07 7.04 -17.60
N MET A 146 -2.91 7.14 -18.60
CA MET A 146 -4.35 6.86 -18.48
C MET A 146 -4.59 5.36 -18.33
N ALA A 147 -5.57 4.98 -17.51
CA ALA A 147 -6.07 3.61 -17.48
C ALA A 147 -7.05 3.38 -18.67
N PRO A 148 -7.19 2.14 -19.18
CA PRO A 148 -6.43 0.95 -18.78
C PRO A 148 -5.00 0.93 -19.35
N LEU A 149 -4.04 0.45 -18.55
CA LEU A 149 -2.66 0.26 -18.99
C LEU A 149 -2.51 -0.96 -19.88
N ARG A 150 -1.65 -0.84 -20.89
CA ARG A 150 -1.16 -1.95 -21.72
C ARG A 150 0.34 -2.15 -21.43
N GLU A 151 0.89 -3.29 -21.80
CA GLU A 151 2.31 -3.60 -21.56
C GLU A 151 3.25 -2.51 -22.10
N GLN A 152 2.98 -1.99 -23.29
CA GLN A 152 3.76 -0.89 -23.88
C GLN A 152 3.69 0.42 -23.08
N ASP A 153 2.56 0.68 -22.42
CA ASP A 153 2.41 1.84 -21.54
C ASP A 153 3.30 1.67 -20.31
N ILE A 154 3.33 0.47 -19.72
CA ILE A 154 4.18 0.12 -18.57
C ILE A 154 5.66 0.23 -18.95
N GLU A 155 6.07 -0.32 -20.08
CA GLU A 155 7.46 -0.21 -20.54
C GLU A 155 7.87 1.26 -20.75
N SER A 156 6.98 2.06 -21.33
CA SER A 156 7.18 3.49 -21.46
C SER A 156 7.28 4.21 -20.12
N MET A 157 6.45 3.81 -19.11
CA MET A 157 6.55 4.35 -17.75
C MET A 157 7.92 4.04 -17.14
N LEU A 158 8.34 2.77 -17.15
CA LEU A 158 9.62 2.33 -16.59
C LEU A 158 10.81 3.02 -17.26
N THR A 159 10.75 3.18 -18.58
CA THR A 159 11.82 3.84 -19.35
C THR A 159 11.92 5.33 -19.04
N SER A 160 10.81 5.99 -18.70
CA SER A 160 10.79 7.42 -18.40
C SER A 160 11.27 7.77 -16.99
N LEU A 161 11.34 6.80 -16.07
CA LEU A 161 11.85 7.02 -14.71
C LEU A 161 13.37 7.27 -14.74
N LYS A 162 13.81 8.37 -14.15
CA LYS A 162 15.25 8.69 -13.99
C LYS A 162 15.95 7.68 -13.09
N ALA A 163 15.25 7.17 -12.09
CA ALA A 163 15.74 6.17 -11.15
C ALA A 163 15.63 4.73 -11.69
N ARG A 164 15.31 4.52 -12.96
CA ARG A 164 15.32 3.20 -13.60
C ARG A 164 16.56 2.36 -13.28
N PRO A 165 17.80 2.89 -13.22
CA PRO A 165 18.96 2.10 -12.84
C PRO A 165 18.86 1.45 -11.45
N LEU A 166 18.09 2.04 -10.51
CA LEU A 166 17.84 1.44 -9.20
C LEU A 166 16.98 0.18 -9.31
N LEU A 167 16.06 0.15 -10.27
CA LEU A 167 15.21 -1.00 -10.54
C LEU A 167 16.00 -2.15 -11.19
N GLU A 168 17.01 -1.81 -11.96
CA GLU A 168 17.90 -2.76 -12.68
C GLU A 168 19.07 -3.25 -11.80
N GLY A 169 19.20 -2.74 -10.56
CA GLY A 169 20.27 -3.08 -9.63
C GLY A 169 21.48 -2.15 -9.77
N TYR A 170 21.60 -1.19 -8.90
CA TYR A 170 22.66 -0.19 -8.90
C TYR A 170 23.60 -0.38 -7.70
N ARG A 171 24.92 -0.31 -7.93
CA ARG A 171 25.98 -0.40 -6.91
C ARG A 171 25.87 -1.64 -6.01
N GLY A 172 25.52 -2.80 -6.57
CA GLY A 172 25.44 -4.06 -5.85
C GLY A 172 24.09 -4.32 -5.16
N ALA A 173 23.11 -3.45 -5.32
CA ALA A 173 21.74 -3.77 -4.96
C ALA A 173 21.16 -4.79 -5.95
N GLU A 174 20.33 -5.72 -5.45
CA GLU A 174 19.63 -6.66 -6.33
C GLU A 174 18.62 -5.95 -7.21
N PRO A 175 18.50 -6.33 -8.50
CA PRO A 175 17.44 -5.85 -9.36
C PRO A 175 16.07 -6.30 -8.84
N ILE A 176 15.03 -5.52 -9.12
CA ILE A 176 13.66 -5.96 -8.86
C ILE A 176 13.17 -6.92 -9.94
N SER A 177 12.14 -7.70 -9.64
CA SER A 177 11.39 -8.44 -10.66
C SER A 177 10.52 -7.48 -11.47
N VAL A 178 11.00 -7.08 -12.65
CA VAL A 178 10.23 -6.24 -13.59
C VAL A 178 8.92 -6.94 -14.00
N GLU A 179 8.95 -8.28 -14.11
CA GLU A 179 7.76 -9.06 -14.46
C GLU A 179 6.70 -9.02 -13.36
N ALA A 180 7.11 -9.14 -12.09
CA ALA A 180 6.20 -8.98 -10.96
C ALA A 180 5.60 -7.56 -10.91
N LEU A 181 6.40 -6.54 -11.22
CA LEU A 181 5.92 -5.16 -11.27
C LEU A 181 4.93 -4.95 -12.43
N LYS A 182 5.20 -5.50 -13.62
CA LYS A 182 4.27 -5.47 -14.76
C LYS A 182 2.94 -6.14 -14.41
N THR A 183 3.00 -7.32 -13.81
CA THR A 183 1.81 -8.08 -13.36
C THR A 183 0.99 -7.25 -12.37
N MET A 184 1.64 -6.65 -11.39
CA MET A 184 0.97 -5.77 -10.40
C MET A 184 0.31 -4.57 -11.07
N LEU A 185 1.00 -3.87 -11.98
CA LEU A 185 0.48 -2.69 -12.68
C LEU A 185 -0.73 -3.02 -13.56
N LEU A 186 -0.72 -4.16 -14.26
CA LEU A 186 -1.85 -4.61 -15.06
C LEU A 186 -3.05 -4.97 -14.19
N ALA A 187 -2.84 -5.71 -13.09
CA ALA A 187 -3.90 -6.06 -12.14
C ALA A 187 -4.47 -4.81 -11.46
N PHE A 188 -3.62 -3.87 -11.05
CA PHE A 188 -4.02 -2.59 -10.49
C PHE A 188 -4.85 -1.78 -11.48
N SER A 189 -4.39 -1.67 -12.72
CA SER A 189 -5.11 -0.98 -13.80
C SER A 189 -6.49 -1.58 -14.06
N SER A 190 -6.60 -2.90 -14.07
CA SER A 190 -7.89 -3.59 -14.22
C SER A 190 -8.83 -3.28 -13.07
N LEU A 191 -8.35 -3.33 -11.82
CA LEU A 191 -9.14 -2.98 -10.65
C LEU A 191 -9.61 -1.51 -10.68
N VAL A 192 -8.73 -0.60 -11.08
CA VAL A 192 -9.04 0.83 -11.23
C VAL A 192 -10.21 1.04 -12.19
N MET A 193 -10.24 0.34 -13.31
CA MET A 193 -11.35 0.42 -14.27
C MET A 193 -12.67 -0.13 -13.70
N GLU A 194 -12.60 -1.14 -12.82
CA GLU A 194 -13.79 -1.69 -12.18
C GLU A 194 -14.38 -0.79 -11.09
N PHE A 195 -13.61 0.12 -10.52
CA PHE A 195 -14.12 1.09 -9.55
C PHE A 195 -15.05 2.12 -10.20
N GLU A 196 -14.93 2.35 -11.50
CA GLU A 196 -15.69 3.40 -12.21
C GLU A 196 -15.50 4.77 -11.51
N ASN A 197 -16.60 5.39 -11.07
CA ASN A 197 -16.58 6.67 -10.38
C ASN A 197 -16.73 6.56 -8.84
N LYS A 198 -16.54 5.36 -8.25
CA LYS A 198 -16.70 5.14 -6.81
C LYS A 198 -15.48 5.56 -5.99
N VAL A 199 -14.31 5.59 -6.62
CA VAL A 199 -13.02 5.90 -6.00
C VAL A 199 -12.45 7.16 -6.63
N GLU A 200 -12.09 8.14 -5.80
CA GLU A 200 -11.47 9.39 -6.22
C GLU A 200 -9.96 9.23 -6.40
N SER A 201 -9.32 8.58 -5.42
CA SER A 201 -7.89 8.34 -5.48
C SER A 201 -7.46 7.10 -4.71
N ILE A 202 -6.33 6.54 -5.13
CA ILE A 202 -5.62 5.45 -4.48
C ILE A 202 -4.18 5.89 -4.28
N ASP A 203 -3.61 5.61 -3.10
CA ASP A 203 -2.22 5.84 -2.78
C ASP A 203 -1.64 4.58 -2.13
N LEU A 204 -0.68 3.96 -2.82
CA LEU A 204 0.10 2.81 -2.38
C LEU A 204 1.53 3.29 -2.16
N ASN A 205 1.88 3.60 -0.92
CA ASN A 205 3.15 4.20 -0.57
C ASN A 205 3.65 3.72 0.80
N PRO A 206 4.63 2.79 0.78
CA PRO A 206 5.29 2.23 -0.41
C PRO A 206 4.70 0.91 -0.92
N VAL A 207 4.98 0.63 -2.19
CA VAL A 207 5.05 -0.72 -2.74
C VAL A 207 6.51 -1.15 -2.70
N ILE A 208 6.83 -2.28 -2.06
CA ILE A 208 8.20 -2.78 -1.97
C ILE A 208 8.40 -3.88 -3.00
N CYS A 209 9.35 -3.66 -3.91
CA CYS A 209 9.72 -4.62 -4.95
C CYS A 209 11.12 -5.19 -4.70
N ASN A 210 11.26 -6.50 -4.86
CA ASN A 210 12.54 -7.19 -4.81
C ASN A 210 12.70 -8.15 -6.02
N ALA A 211 13.70 -8.99 -6.02
CA ALA A 211 13.98 -9.92 -7.14
C ALA A 211 12.85 -10.95 -7.39
N SER A 212 11.90 -11.12 -6.46
CA SER A 212 10.88 -12.16 -6.56
C SER A 212 9.44 -11.61 -6.66
N ARG A 213 9.13 -10.50 -5.99
CA ARG A 213 7.76 -9.97 -5.88
C ARG A 213 7.71 -8.47 -5.67
N CYS A 214 6.55 -7.87 -5.95
CA CYS A 214 6.18 -6.52 -5.56
C CYS A 214 5.01 -6.60 -4.59
N VAL A 215 5.12 -5.96 -3.42
CA VAL A 215 4.18 -6.10 -2.29
C VAL A 215 3.68 -4.74 -1.83
N ILE A 216 2.38 -4.58 -1.72
CA ILE A 216 1.77 -3.39 -1.14
C ILE A 216 1.95 -3.44 0.38
N THR A 217 2.66 -2.47 0.93
CA THR A 217 2.91 -2.40 2.39
C THR A 217 2.07 -1.32 3.07
N ASP A 218 1.70 -0.26 2.39
CA ASP A 218 0.72 0.72 2.86
C ASP A 218 -0.29 1.03 1.74
N ALA A 219 -1.55 1.21 2.10
CA ALA A 219 -2.62 1.40 1.15
C ALA A 219 -3.69 2.36 1.69
N ARG A 220 -4.08 3.31 0.85
CA ARG A 220 -5.18 4.22 1.09
C ARG A 220 -6.07 4.32 -0.13
N ILE A 221 -7.38 4.28 0.10
CA ILE A 221 -8.41 4.47 -0.92
C ILE A 221 -9.33 5.59 -0.45
N MET A 222 -9.42 6.66 -1.23
CA MET A 222 -10.38 7.75 -1.03
C MET A 222 -11.59 7.52 -1.92
N LEU A 223 -12.78 7.62 -1.34
CA LEU A 223 -14.02 7.46 -2.08
C LEU A 223 -14.40 8.76 -2.76
N ALA A 224 -14.99 8.66 -3.95
CA ALA A 224 -15.54 9.82 -4.62
C ALA A 224 -16.68 10.43 -3.80
N GLY A 225 -16.64 11.73 -3.60
CA GLY A 225 -17.73 12.46 -2.98
C GLY A 225 -19.02 12.33 -3.82
N ARG A 226 -20.16 12.23 -3.14
CA ARG A 226 -21.46 12.28 -3.82
C ARG A 226 -21.73 13.65 -4.38
#